data_50c61fb3ef14a550a2010c2a13d6d25c
#
_entry.id   50c61fb3ef14a550a2010c2a13d6d25c
#
_cell.length_a   1.000
_cell.length_b   1.000
_cell.length_c   1.000
_cell.angle_alpha   90.00
_cell.angle_beta   90.00
_cell.angle_gamma   90.00
#
_symmetry.space_group_name_H-M   'P 1'
#
loop_
_entity.id
_entity.type
_entity.pdbx_description
1 polymer ?
#
loop_
_entity_poly.entity_id
_entity_poly.type
_entity_poly.pdbx_seq_one_letter_code
_entity_poly.pdbx_strand_id
1 'polypeptide(L)'
;GGRRIAFDATWPALQDLSQRPEQADFAGTIVYTQHLTLADADLQAGPLWLDLGTVADAASVQVNACAPVAACEAPFLFDIHAALQPGLNRLCITVANRPENARRDPACPGGLPLPGRRLTRLPTGLLGPVRLLTAPAAFTRWALPSGDLHP
;
A
#
# COMPACT_ATOMS: atom_id res chain seq x y z
N GLY A 1 -17.04 -7.17 -17.35
CA GLY A 1 -16.22 -5.97 -17.42
C GLY A 1 -16.41 -5.14 -16.16
N GLY A 2 -15.36 -5.01 -15.34
CA GLY A 2 -15.40 -4.21 -14.12
C GLY A 2 -15.62 -2.72 -14.45
N ARG A 3 -16.44 -2.05 -13.67
CA ARG A 3 -16.64 -0.60 -13.77
C ARG A 3 -15.34 0.09 -13.34
N ARG A 4 -14.71 0.80 -14.27
CA ARG A 4 -13.56 1.65 -13.95
C ARG A 4 -14.09 3.00 -13.45
N ILE A 5 -13.86 3.30 -12.19
CA ILE A 5 -14.10 4.63 -11.66
C ILE A 5 -12.72 5.29 -11.61
N ALA A 6 -12.46 6.25 -12.47
CA ALA A 6 -11.30 7.10 -12.37
C ALA A 6 -11.69 8.34 -11.57
N PHE A 7 -11.04 8.58 -10.46
CA PHE A 7 -11.08 9.85 -9.78
C PHE A 7 -9.64 10.30 -9.53
N ASP A 8 -9.37 11.54 -9.83
CA ASP A 8 -8.12 12.19 -9.52
C ASP A 8 -8.39 13.20 -8.41
N ALA A 9 -7.75 13.02 -7.28
CA ALA A 9 -7.92 13.88 -6.13
C ALA A 9 -6.59 14.05 -5.40
N THR A 10 -6.24 15.30 -5.12
CA THR A 10 -5.13 15.60 -4.23
C THR A 10 -5.67 15.69 -2.80
N TRP A 11 -5.15 14.84 -1.92
CA TRP A 11 -5.59 14.80 -0.53
C TRP A 11 -4.49 15.27 0.40
N PRO A 12 -4.82 16.13 1.37
CA PRO A 12 -3.85 16.63 2.35
C PRO A 12 -3.41 15.54 3.35
N ALA A 13 -4.20 14.47 3.48
CA ALA A 13 -3.92 13.33 4.36
C ALA A 13 -4.54 12.05 3.83
N LEU A 14 -3.97 10.91 4.23
CA LEU A 14 -4.54 9.59 3.97
C LEU A 14 -5.87 9.45 4.72
N GLN A 15 -6.82 8.75 4.09
CA GLN A 15 -8.16 8.57 4.61
C GLN A 15 -8.64 7.16 4.37
N ASP A 16 -9.44 6.65 5.30
CA ASP A 16 -10.21 5.43 5.08
C ASP A 16 -11.37 5.71 4.11
N LEU A 17 -11.26 5.19 2.89
CA LEU A 17 -12.25 5.42 1.85
C LEU A 17 -13.60 4.76 2.15
N SER A 18 -13.64 3.77 3.03
CA SER A 18 -14.89 3.16 3.47
C SER A 18 -15.80 4.14 4.23
N GLN A 19 -15.22 5.23 4.75
CA GLN A 19 -15.96 6.29 5.45
C GLN A 19 -16.56 7.34 4.50
N ARG A 20 -16.20 7.29 3.21
CA ARG A 20 -16.73 8.20 2.20
C ARG A 20 -17.93 7.59 1.49
N PRO A 21 -19.10 8.25 1.49
CA PRO A 21 -20.33 7.66 0.92
C PRO A 21 -20.16 7.19 -0.53
N GLU A 22 -19.43 7.96 -1.35
CA GLU A 22 -19.22 7.69 -2.77
C GLU A 22 -18.27 6.51 -3.04
N GLN A 23 -17.46 6.14 -2.06
CA GLN A 23 -16.39 5.15 -2.17
C GLN A 23 -16.55 4.00 -1.15
N ALA A 24 -17.59 4.08 -0.34
CA ALA A 24 -17.78 3.18 0.80
C ALA A 24 -17.88 1.70 0.41
N ASP A 25 -18.43 1.43 -0.76
CA ASP A 25 -18.61 0.07 -1.30
C ASP A 25 -17.58 -0.24 -2.42
N PHE A 26 -16.49 0.56 -2.48
CA PHE A 26 -15.45 0.35 -3.46
C PHE A 26 -14.67 -0.94 -3.18
N ALA A 27 -14.51 -1.75 -4.22
CA ALA A 27 -13.59 -2.86 -4.26
C ALA A 27 -12.77 -2.78 -5.56
N GLY A 28 -11.48 -2.90 -5.44
CA GLY A 28 -10.59 -2.77 -6.58
C GLY A 28 -9.24 -2.23 -6.18
N THR A 29 -8.57 -1.62 -7.14
CA THR A 29 -7.21 -1.12 -6.96
C THR A 29 -7.19 0.39 -6.91
N ILE A 30 -6.46 0.94 -5.94
CA ILE A 30 -6.25 2.37 -5.77
C ILE A 30 -4.76 2.63 -5.94
N VAL A 31 -4.43 3.67 -6.70
CA VAL A 31 -3.06 4.10 -6.95
C VAL A 31 -2.83 5.45 -6.27
N TYR A 32 -1.85 5.49 -5.38
CA TYR A 32 -1.38 6.71 -4.73
C TYR A 32 -0.05 7.10 -5.35
N THR A 33 0.09 8.37 -5.72
CA THR A 33 1.35 8.89 -6.25
C THR A 33 1.85 10.01 -5.36
N GLN A 34 3.13 9.95 -5.00
CA GLN A 34 3.82 10.96 -4.22
C GLN A 34 5.18 11.25 -4.84
N HIS A 35 5.60 12.50 -4.76
CA HIS A 35 6.95 12.91 -5.12
C HIS A 35 7.78 13.15 -3.88
N LEU A 36 9.02 12.68 -3.91
CA LEU A 36 9.98 12.80 -2.83
C LEU A 36 11.27 13.36 -3.39
N THR A 37 11.76 14.46 -2.81
CA THR A 37 13.06 15.04 -3.17
C THR A 37 14.09 14.65 -2.12
N LEU A 38 15.18 14.03 -2.53
CA LEU A 38 16.27 13.57 -1.68
C LEU A 38 17.58 14.25 -2.07
N ALA A 39 18.37 14.62 -1.07
CA ALA A 39 19.77 15.02 -1.27
C ALA A 39 20.70 13.79 -1.35
N ASP A 40 21.88 13.96 -1.92
CA ASP A 40 22.92 12.91 -1.89
C ASP A 40 23.22 12.42 -0.48
N ALA A 41 23.24 13.35 0.49
CA ALA A 41 23.48 13.02 1.90
C ALA A 41 22.42 12.08 2.49
N ASP A 42 21.16 12.19 2.07
CA ASP A 42 20.10 11.32 2.56
C ASP A 42 20.34 9.86 2.10
N LEU A 43 20.79 9.69 0.87
CA LEU A 43 21.13 8.37 0.32
C LEU A 43 22.39 7.77 0.91
N GLN A 44 23.35 8.62 1.30
CA GLN A 44 24.60 8.19 1.94
C GLN A 44 24.43 7.87 3.43
N ALA A 45 23.36 8.34 4.05
CA ALA A 45 23.09 8.09 5.49
C ALA A 45 22.78 6.63 5.81
N GLY A 46 22.48 5.80 4.81
CA GLY A 46 22.20 4.37 4.97
C GLY A 46 20.99 3.90 4.17
N PRO A 47 20.66 2.60 4.27
CA PRO A 47 19.51 2.03 3.59
C PRO A 47 18.21 2.72 3.96
N LEU A 48 17.38 3.01 2.94
CA LEU A 48 16.09 3.67 3.10
C LEU A 48 14.96 2.66 2.85
N TRP A 49 14.02 2.64 3.79
CA TRP A 49 12.86 1.77 3.76
C TRP A 49 11.58 2.60 3.73
N LEU A 50 10.58 2.13 3.00
CA LEU A 50 9.24 2.69 2.99
C LEU A 50 8.32 1.81 3.82
N ASP A 51 7.84 2.35 4.95
CA ASP A 51 6.82 1.74 5.78
C ASP A 51 5.47 2.35 5.41
N LEU A 52 4.53 1.52 4.95
CA LEU A 52 3.19 1.95 4.59
C LEU A 52 2.24 1.99 5.81
N GLY A 53 2.70 1.48 6.96
CA GLY A 53 1.84 1.35 8.14
C GLY A 53 0.66 0.42 7.88
N THR A 54 -0.55 0.92 8.07
CA THR A 54 -1.78 0.14 7.87
C THR A 54 -2.25 0.22 6.42
N VAL A 55 -2.44 -0.93 5.81
CA VAL A 55 -2.98 -1.12 4.45
C VAL A 55 -4.20 -2.03 4.54
N ALA A 56 -5.21 -1.76 3.73
CA ALA A 56 -6.49 -2.49 3.78
C ALA A 56 -6.36 -3.98 3.46
N ASP A 57 -5.52 -4.35 2.48
CA ASP A 57 -5.31 -5.75 2.09
C ASP A 57 -3.88 -5.96 1.56
N ALA A 58 -3.66 -5.81 0.26
CA ALA A 58 -2.35 -5.98 -0.37
C ALA A 58 -1.84 -4.67 -0.95
N ALA A 59 -0.52 -4.49 -0.98
CA ALA A 59 0.10 -3.32 -1.58
C ALA A 59 1.27 -3.69 -2.48
N SER A 60 1.54 -2.84 -3.46
CA SER A 60 2.81 -2.82 -4.17
C SER A 60 3.37 -1.40 -4.23
N VAL A 61 4.69 -1.31 -4.23
CA VAL A 61 5.43 -0.06 -4.30
C VAL A 61 6.30 -0.08 -5.54
N GLN A 62 6.21 0.97 -6.31
CA GLN A 62 7.09 1.25 -7.44
C GLN A 62 7.79 2.60 -7.20
N VAL A 63 9.09 2.62 -7.34
CA VAL A 63 9.91 3.82 -7.28
C VAL A 63 10.46 4.11 -8.67
N ASN A 64 10.24 5.31 -9.16
CA ASN A 64 10.68 5.75 -10.48
C ASN A 64 10.23 4.77 -11.59
N ALA A 65 11.14 4.30 -12.41
CA ALA A 65 10.90 3.32 -13.48
C ALA A 65 11.24 1.87 -13.08
N CYS A 66 11.56 1.62 -11.79
CA CYS A 66 11.89 0.28 -11.33
C CYS A 66 10.66 -0.64 -11.34
N ALA A 67 10.91 -1.95 -11.32
CA ALA A 67 9.83 -2.91 -11.19
C ALA A 67 9.12 -2.77 -9.82
N PRO A 68 7.78 -2.93 -9.76
CA PRO A 68 7.07 -2.86 -8.51
C PRO A 68 7.39 -4.08 -7.62
N VAL A 69 7.46 -3.84 -6.31
CA VAL A 69 7.58 -4.89 -5.28
C VAL A 69 6.26 -4.97 -4.52
N ALA A 70 5.75 -6.17 -4.31
CA ALA A 70 4.44 -6.39 -3.68
C ALA A 70 4.56 -7.11 -2.33
N ALA A 71 3.60 -6.82 -1.45
CA ALA A 71 3.36 -7.53 -0.20
C ALA A 71 1.86 -7.75 -0.01
N CYS A 72 1.49 -8.94 0.50
CA CYS A 72 0.09 -9.32 0.72
C CYS A 72 -0.30 -9.34 2.20
N GLU A 73 0.65 -9.09 3.09
CA GLU A 73 0.43 -9.09 4.54
C GLU A 73 1.41 -8.13 5.24
N ALA A 74 1.03 -7.71 6.42
CA ALA A 74 1.88 -6.87 7.26
C ALA A 74 3.12 -7.66 7.78
N PRO A 75 4.24 -6.96 8.03
CA PRO A 75 4.43 -5.52 7.88
C PRO A 75 4.63 -5.10 6.41
N PHE A 76 3.97 -4.02 6.01
CA PHE A 76 4.12 -3.44 4.66
C PHE A 76 5.36 -2.55 4.62
N LEU A 77 6.51 -3.19 4.62
CA LEU A 77 7.82 -2.55 4.69
C LEU A 77 8.65 -2.93 3.45
N PHE A 78 9.09 -1.94 2.70
CA PHE A 78 9.76 -2.11 1.41
C PHE A 78 11.14 -1.48 1.43
N ASP A 79 12.17 -2.26 1.09
CA ASP A 79 13.49 -1.70 0.79
C ASP A 79 13.41 -0.98 -0.56
N ILE A 80 13.56 0.32 -0.53
CA ILE A 80 13.48 1.17 -1.73
C ILE A 80 14.81 1.85 -2.07
N HIS A 81 15.84 1.65 -1.24
CA HIS A 81 17.09 2.39 -1.34
C HIS A 81 17.72 2.32 -2.74
N ALA A 82 17.83 1.10 -3.30
CA ALA A 82 18.45 0.88 -4.61
C ALA A 82 17.68 1.52 -5.79
N ALA A 83 16.39 1.86 -5.59
CA ALA A 83 15.55 2.46 -6.61
C ALA A 83 15.49 4.00 -6.51
N LEU A 84 16.04 4.57 -5.43
CA LEU A 84 16.08 6.01 -5.20
C LEU A 84 17.29 6.65 -5.89
N GLN A 85 17.15 7.92 -6.24
CA GLN A 85 18.20 8.75 -6.83
C GLN A 85 18.22 10.14 -6.17
N PRO A 86 19.33 10.85 -6.23
CA PRO A 86 19.35 12.27 -5.83
C PRO A 86 18.38 13.09 -6.65
N GLY A 87 17.76 14.08 -6.01
CA GLY A 87 16.74 14.91 -6.62
C GLY A 87 15.34 14.30 -6.52
N LEU A 88 14.52 14.50 -7.55
CA LEU A 88 13.12 14.14 -7.58
C LEU A 88 12.93 12.65 -7.83
N ASN A 89 12.21 11.98 -6.93
CA ASN A 89 11.78 10.60 -7.06
C ASN A 89 10.25 10.53 -7.09
N ARG A 90 9.69 9.63 -7.89
CA ARG A 90 8.26 9.34 -7.94
C ARG A 90 8.00 8.02 -7.24
N LEU A 91 7.18 8.07 -6.20
CA LEU A 91 6.63 6.90 -5.53
C LEU A 91 5.23 6.61 -6.06
N CYS A 92 4.98 5.37 -6.43
CA CYS A 92 3.67 4.89 -6.85
C CYS A 92 3.31 3.70 -5.94
N ILE A 93 2.29 3.89 -5.10
CA ILE A 93 1.81 2.86 -4.16
C ILE A 93 0.46 2.39 -4.67
N THR A 94 0.37 1.12 -4.99
CA THR A 94 -0.86 0.48 -5.47
C THR A 94 -1.41 -0.40 -4.36
N VAL A 95 -2.66 -0.13 -3.94
CA VAL A 95 -3.34 -0.90 -2.90
C VAL A 95 -4.51 -1.64 -3.51
N ALA A 96 -4.54 -2.96 -3.35
CA ALA A 96 -5.69 -3.79 -3.65
C ALA A 96 -6.62 -3.83 -2.43
N ASN A 97 -7.92 -3.77 -2.66
CA ASN A 97 -8.92 -3.80 -1.61
C ASN A 97 -9.80 -5.04 -1.76
N ARG A 98 -10.23 -5.57 -0.64
CA ARG A 98 -11.10 -6.75 -0.59
C ARG A 98 -12.45 -6.49 -1.24
N PRO A 99 -13.04 -7.51 -1.88
CA PRO A 99 -14.34 -7.39 -2.54
C PRO A 99 -15.51 -7.33 -1.56
N GLU A 100 -15.29 -7.51 -0.26
CA GLU A 100 -16.36 -7.57 0.75
C GLU A 100 -17.19 -6.30 0.81
N ASN A 101 -16.58 -5.13 0.63
CA ASN A 101 -17.32 -3.86 0.61
C ASN A 101 -18.23 -3.76 -0.63
N ALA A 102 -17.76 -4.23 -1.80
CA ALA A 102 -18.55 -4.23 -3.02
C ALA A 102 -19.79 -5.14 -2.96
N ARG A 103 -19.75 -6.19 -2.15
CA ARG A 103 -20.91 -7.09 -1.96
C ARG A 103 -22.10 -6.41 -1.31
N ARG A 104 -21.95 -5.19 -0.81
CA ARG A 104 -23.03 -4.35 -0.27
C ARG A 104 -23.77 -3.61 -1.37
N ASP A 105 -23.15 -3.39 -2.51
CA ASP A 105 -23.79 -2.77 -3.67
C ASP A 105 -24.70 -3.79 -4.36
N PRO A 106 -26.03 -3.58 -4.38
CA PRO A 106 -26.99 -4.46 -5.07
C PRO A 106 -26.69 -4.58 -6.58
N ALA A 107 -26.00 -3.59 -7.17
CA ALA A 107 -25.60 -3.60 -8.58
C ALA A 107 -24.34 -4.45 -8.83
N CYS A 108 -23.65 -4.93 -7.79
CA CYS A 108 -22.48 -5.75 -7.94
C CYS A 108 -22.86 -7.20 -8.28
N PRO A 109 -22.36 -7.80 -9.39
CA PRO A 109 -22.58 -9.21 -9.70
C PRO A 109 -22.12 -10.10 -8.54
N GLY A 110 -23.03 -10.88 -7.95
CA GLY A 110 -22.77 -11.71 -6.76
C GLY A 110 -22.89 -10.98 -5.43
N GLY A 111 -23.33 -9.73 -5.43
CA GLY A 111 -23.50 -8.86 -4.27
C GLY A 111 -24.78 -9.09 -3.46
N LEU A 112 -25.25 -10.32 -3.33
CA LEU A 112 -26.38 -10.60 -2.44
C LEU A 112 -25.92 -10.55 -0.99
N PRO A 113 -26.48 -9.65 -0.15
CA PRO A 113 -26.28 -9.74 1.27
C PRO A 113 -26.83 -11.09 1.75
N LEU A 114 -26.00 -11.86 2.39
CA LEU A 114 -26.49 -13.08 3.04
C LEU A 114 -27.56 -12.69 4.07
N PRO A 115 -28.77 -13.24 4.00
CA PRO A 115 -29.84 -12.91 4.93
C PRO A 115 -29.35 -13.06 6.38
N GLY A 116 -29.55 -12.03 7.19
CA GLY A 116 -29.21 -12.03 8.62
C GLY A 116 -27.76 -11.66 8.96
N ARG A 117 -26.87 -11.42 8.01
CA ARG A 117 -25.49 -10.98 8.27
C ARG A 117 -25.36 -9.48 8.04
N ARG A 118 -25.17 -8.71 9.11
CA ARG A 118 -24.66 -7.33 8.99
C ARG A 118 -23.21 -7.39 8.51
N LEU A 119 -23.01 -7.09 7.24
CA LEU A 119 -21.65 -6.93 6.71
C LEU A 119 -21.07 -5.64 7.31
N THR A 120 -20.08 -5.76 8.17
CA THR A 120 -19.31 -4.62 8.65
C THR A 120 -18.49 -4.08 7.50
N ARG A 121 -18.47 -2.76 7.32
CA ARG A 121 -17.54 -2.13 6.37
C ARG A 121 -16.11 -2.36 6.82
N LEU A 122 -15.29 -2.82 5.90
CA LEU A 122 -13.86 -2.98 6.11
C LEU A 122 -13.14 -1.71 5.69
N PRO A 123 -12.09 -1.30 6.40
CA PRO A 123 -11.24 -0.20 6.00
C PRO A 123 -10.75 -0.38 4.55
N THR A 124 -10.67 0.71 3.81
CA THR A 124 -10.36 0.68 2.38
C THR A 124 -9.23 1.65 2.05
N GLY A 125 -8.23 1.17 1.34
CA GLY A 125 -7.11 1.97 0.84
C GLY A 125 -5.88 1.95 1.74
N LEU A 126 -5.04 2.96 1.57
CA LEU A 126 -3.83 3.21 2.35
C LEU A 126 -4.20 4.07 3.56
N LEU A 127 -4.06 3.52 4.74
CA LEU A 127 -4.44 4.17 6.01
C LEU A 127 -3.24 4.81 6.70
N GLY A 128 -2.02 4.28 6.42
CA GLY A 128 -0.79 4.82 6.97
C GLY A 128 -0.56 4.56 8.46
N PRO A 129 0.26 5.38 9.12
CA PRO A 129 1.05 6.45 8.55
C PRO A 129 2.15 5.92 7.62
N VAL A 130 2.35 6.56 6.48
CA VAL A 130 3.47 6.25 5.58
C VAL A 130 4.72 6.98 6.07
N ARG A 131 5.82 6.22 6.19
CA ARG A 131 7.08 6.74 6.71
C ARG A 131 8.25 6.30 5.85
N LEU A 132 9.22 7.20 5.69
CA LEU A 132 10.54 6.87 5.19
C LEU A 132 11.44 6.62 6.39
N LEU A 133 12.04 5.43 6.47
CA LEU A 133 12.87 5.00 7.58
C LEU A 133 14.29 4.78 7.10
N THR A 134 15.27 5.28 7.82
CA THR A 134 16.64 4.77 7.75
C THR A 134 16.66 3.42 8.46
N ALA A 135 17.42 2.44 7.93
CA ALA A 135 17.40 1.06 8.43
C ALA A 135 17.29 1.00 9.95
N PRO A 136 16.20 0.47 10.50
CA PRO A 136 16.05 0.39 11.93
C PRO A 136 17.06 -0.63 12.46
N ALA A 137 17.81 -0.27 13.49
CA ALA A 137 18.71 -1.18 14.20
C ALA A 137 18.01 -2.48 14.70
N ALA A 138 16.67 -2.52 14.67
CA ALA A 138 15.87 -3.67 15.01
C ALA A 138 15.86 -4.78 13.92
N PHE A 139 16.14 -4.46 12.64
CA PHE A 139 16.15 -5.47 11.58
C PHE A 139 17.43 -6.32 11.52
N THR A 140 18.51 -5.91 12.14
CA THR A 140 19.71 -6.75 12.31
C THR A 140 19.44 -8.02 13.15
N ARG A 141 18.30 -8.11 13.82
CA ARG A 141 17.93 -9.29 14.64
C ARG A 141 17.22 -10.40 13.86
N TRP A 142 16.80 -10.15 12.61
CA TRP A 142 16.09 -11.12 11.75
C TRP A 142 16.91 -11.54 10.52
N ALA A 143 18.23 -11.31 10.52
CA ALA A 143 19.08 -12.07 9.64
C ALA A 143 18.90 -13.54 10.02
N LEU A 144 18.22 -14.29 9.16
CA LEU A 144 18.21 -15.75 9.28
C LEU A 144 19.68 -16.18 9.42
N PRO A 145 20.04 -16.96 10.46
CA PRO A 145 21.36 -17.52 10.52
C PRO A 145 21.60 -18.25 9.20
N SER A 146 22.72 -17.96 8.56
CA SER A 146 23.21 -18.71 7.41
C SER A 146 23.49 -20.14 7.88
N GLY A 147 22.43 -20.90 8.04
CA GLY A 147 22.44 -22.31 8.38
C GLY A 147 22.21 -23.07 7.10
N ASP A 148 23.24 -23.78 6.71
CA ASP A 148 23.32 -24.72 5.61
C ASP A 148 22.01 -25.48 5.40
N LEU A 149 21.30 -25.16 4.34
CA LEU A 149 20.34 -26.08 3.74
C LEU A 149 21.18 -27.12 2.98
N HIS A 150 21.58 -28.16 3.67
CA HIS A 150 22.01 -29.38 2.99
C HIS A 150 20.80 -30.11 2.43
N PRO A 151 20.93 -30.68 1.21
CA PRO A 151 19.85 -31.37 0.50
C PRO A 151 19.38 -32.64 1.19
#